data_e825c51e46c7beb14ba2edcde244e6d5
#
_entry.id   e825c51e46c7beb14ba2edcde244e6d5
#
_cell.length_a   1.000
_cell.length_b   1.000
_cell.length_c   1.000
_cell.angle_alpha   90.00
_cell.angle_beta   90.00
_cell.angle_gamma   90.00
#
_symmetry.space_group_name_H-M   'P 1'
#
loop_
_entity.id
_entity.type
_entity.pdbx_description
1 polymer ?
#
loop_
_entity_poly.entity_id
_entity_poly.type
_entity_poly.pdbx_seq_one_letter_code
_entity_poly.pdbx_strand_id
1 'polypeptide(L)'
;MLELKNISFTYLKDKVISNVSFAISKGKNVAIIGESGCGKSTLLKLIYGLYDLDEGEIWHGDKSIRGPKYNLIPGEDYIKYLAQDFDLMPYITVEENVGKFLSNIYKDKKKSRVASLLELVEMSEFSKVKAKYLSGGQQQRVALARVLALEPELLLLDEPFSQIDSFRKNNLQRNVFHYLKEKQISCIIATHDSAEVLSFSDETIVMQKGKVIAIDTPKTLYEKPYSAYIASLFGEVNQIPMHLLNFSNEPQTEQLVYPHQLQIVENSKLEVVVKQSYFKGNHYLIESIFKNNTVFFNNPFDLELGTIVYLDLVV
;
A
#
# COMPACT_ATOMS: atom_id res chain seq x y z
N MET A 1 1.68 -0.01 -20.98
CA MET A 1 1.26 1.22 -20.26
C MET A 1 -0.22 1.10 -19.95
N LEU A 2 -0.61 1.30 -18.70
CA LEU A 2 -2.01 1.38 -18.28
C LEU A 2 -2.43 2.84 -18.25
N GLU A 3 -3.61 3.17 -18.76
CA GLU A 3 -4.16 4.52 -18.77
C GLU A 3 -5.64 4.49 -18.38
N LEU A 4 -6.02 5.32 -17.40
CA LEU A 4 -7.39 5.55 -16.96
C LEU A 4 -7.79 6.98 -17.33
N LYS A 5 -8.96 7.15 -17.98
CA LYS A 5 -9.47 8.46 -18.41
C LYS A 5 -10.86 8.71 -17.85
N ASN A 6 -10.94 9.63 -16.90
CA ASN A 6 -12.18 10.16 -16.32
C ASN A 6 -13.16 9.07 -15.86
N ILE A 7 -12.63 7.98 -15.27
CA ILE A 7 -13.47 6.86 -14.85
C ILE A 7 -14.32 7.21 -13.64
N SER A 8 -15.58 6.80 -13.69
CA SER A 8 -16.54 6.89 -12.59
C SER A 8 -17.28 5.59 -12.43
N PHE A 9 -17.63 5.27 -11.18
CA PHE A 9 -18.36 4.03 -10.86
C PHE A 9 -19.21 4.18 -9.60
N THR A 10 -20.42 3.63 -9.64
CA THR A 10 -21.42 3.67 -8.59
C THR A 10 -21.86 2.25 -8.22
N TYR A 11 -21.85 1.91 -6.92
CA TYR A 11 -22.57 0.74 -6.42
C TYR A 11 -24.00 1.14 -6.06
N LEU A 12 -24.99 0.58 -6.77
CA LEU A 12 -26.41 0.89 -6.57
C LEU A 12 -26.68 2.42 -6.68
N LYS A 13 -26.53 3.15 -5.58
CA LYS A 13 -26.74 4.61 -5.53
C LYS A 13 -25.52 5.39 -5.02
N ASP A 14 -24.52 4.69 -4.50
CA ASP A 14 -23.35 5.31 -3.89
C ASP A 14 -22.20 5.42 -4.90
N LYS A 15 -21.82 6.64 -5.26
CA LYS A 15 -20.67 6.89 -6.14
C LYS A 15 -19.38 6.60 -5.38
N VAL A 16 -18.70 5.52 -5.78
CA VAL A 16 -17.48 5.01 -5.10
C VAL A 16 -16.22 5.48 -5.79
N ILE A 17 -16.24 5.63 -7.12
CA ILE A 17 -15.14 6.21 -7.90
C ILE A 17 -15.67 7.40 -8.67
N SER A 18 -14.96 8.53 -8.62
CA SER A 18 -15.42 9.79 -9.19
C SER A 18 -14.33 10.48 -9.98
N ASN A 19 -14.46 10.46 -11.30
CA ASN A 19 -13.60 11.17 -12.25
C ASN A 19 -12.09 10.92 -12.01
N VAL A 20 -11.69 9.64 -11.94
CA VAL A 20 -10.30 9.24 -11.72
C VAL A 20 -9.57 9.13 -13.05
N SER A 21 -8.41 9.77 -13.15
CA SER A 21 -7.53 9.73 -14.32
C SER A 21 -6.07 9.63 -13.87
N PHE A 22 -5.34 8.67 -14.44
CA PHE A 22 -3.88 8.55 -14.29
C PHE A 22 -3.32 7.57 -15.33
N ALA A 23 -1.99 7.54 -15.46
CA ALA A 23 -1.30 6.59 -16.33
C ALA A 23 -0.11 5.96 -15.60
N ILE A 24 0.16 4.67 -15.88
CA ILE A 24 1.25 3.90 -15.28
C ILE A 24 2.15 3.35 -16.39
N SER A 25 3.43 3.64 -16.30
CA SER A 25 4.43 3.12 -17.23
C SER A 25 4.74 1.64 -16.97
N LYS A 26 5.21 0.93 -18.00
CA LYS A 26 5.61 -0.48 -17.90
C LYS A 26 6.73 -0.69 -16.88
N GLY A 27 6.65 -1.78 -16.11
CA GLY A 27 7.66 -2.19 -15.12
C GLY A 27 7.69 -1.34 -13.84
N LYS A 28 6.69 -0.47 -13.63
CA LYS A 28 6.56 0.34 -12.42
C LYS A 28 5.74 -0.37 -11.35
N ASN A 29 6.19 -0.22 -10.11
CA ASN A 29 5.43 -0.57 -8.91
C ASN A 29 4.71 0.69 -8.41
N VAL A 30 3.39 0.69 -8.45
CA VAL A 30 2.57 1.82 -8.02
C VAL A 30 1.74 1.43 -6.81
N ALA A 31 1.85 2.20 -5.74
CA ALA A 31 0.99 2.01 -4.56
C ALA A 31 -0.25 2.91 -4.64
N ILE A 32 -1.40 2.38 -4.22
CA ILE A 32 -2.61 3.14 -3.96
C ILE A 32 -2.83 3.15 -2.45
N ILE A 33 -2.76 4.34 -1.85
CA ILE A 33 -2.93 4.52 -0.40
C ILE A 33 -4.11 5.46 -0.11
N GLY A 34 -4.74 5.28 1.05
CA GLY A 34 -5.87 6.08 1.52
C GLY A 34 -6.66 5.34 2.59
N GLU A 35 -7.60 6.02 3.23
CA GLU A 35 -8.46 5.46 4.28
C GLU A 35 -9.20 4.20 3.82
N SER A 36 -9.61 3.37 4.80
CA SER A 36 -10.51 2.25 4.52
C SER A 36 -11.81 2.77 3.90
N GLY A 37 -12.28 2.10 2.85
CA GLY A 37 -13.49 2.50 2.13
C GLY A 37 -13.33 3.65 1.13
N CYS A 38 -12.13 4.22 0.91
CA CYS A 38 -11.94 5.30 -0.07
C CYS A 38 -12.01 4.87 -1.53
N GLY A 39 -12.16 3.56 -1.83
CA GLY A 39 -12.36 3.04 -3.19
C GLY A 39 -11.18 2.25 -3.79
N LYS A 40 -10.09 1.99 -3.06
CA LYS A 40 -8.88 1.28 -3.57
C LYS A 40 -9.21 -0.07 -4.22
N SER A 41 -9.85 -0.97 -3.48
CA SER A 41 -10.23 -2.29 -3.98
C SER A 41 -11.20 -2.22 -5.15
N THR A 42 -12.11 -1.24 -5.14
CA THR A 42 -13.04 -1.01 -6.26
C THR A 42 -12.29 -0.57 -7.51
N LEU A 43 -11.30 0.32 -7.35
CA LEU A 43 -10.46 0.75 -8.46
C LEU A 43 -9.68 -0.42 -9.08
N LEU A 44 -9.07 -1.29 -8.26
CA LEU A 44 -8.41 -2.50 -8.77
C LEU A 44 -9.37 -3.44 -9.50
N LYS A 45 -10.59 -3.63 -8.99
CA LYS A 45 -11.63 -4.45 -9.63
C LYS A 45 -12.08 -3.88 -10.97
N LEU A 46 -12.18 -2.55 -11.10
CA LEU A 46 -12.47 -1.87 -12.36
C LEU A 46 -11.34 -2.05 -13.37
N ILE A 47 -10.08 -1.90 -12.95
CA ILE A 47 -8.89 -2.15 -13.80
C ILE A 47 -8.83 -3.61 -14.25
N TYR A 48 -9.26 -4.54 -13.40
CA TYR A 48 -9.34 -5.97 -13.77
C TYR A 48 -10.51 -6.30 -14.70
N GLY A 49 -11.49 -5.40 -14.85
CA GLY A 49 -12.70 -5.63 -15.65
C GLY A 49 -13.77 -6.45 -14.94
N LEU A 50 -13.82 -6.45 -13.59
CA LEU A 50 -14.87 -7.10 -12.80
C LEU A 50 -16.19 -6.35 -12.81
N TYR A 51 -16.18 -5.06 -13.11
CA TYR A 51 -17.36 -4.20 -13.19
C TYR A 51 -17.32 -3.35 -14.45
N ASP A 52 -18.50 -2.95 -14.94
CA ASP A 52 -18.61 -1.98 -16.00
C ASP A 52 -18.46 -0.57 -15.44
N LEU A 53 -17.76 0.30 -16.14
CA LEU A 53 -17.69 1.73 -15.82
C LEU A 53 -19.05 2.41 -16.09
N ASP A 54 -19.40 3.40 -15.27
CA ASP A 54 -20.50 4.32 -15.58
C ASP A 54 -20.05 5.36 -16.61
N GLU A 55 -18.79 5.85 -16.46
CA GLU A 55 -18.18 6.86 -17.32
C GLU A 55 -16.69 6.59 -17.48
N GLY A 56 -16.12 7.09 -18.57
CA GLY A 56 -14.70 7.02 -18.86
C GLY A 56 -14.26 5.72 -19.50
N GLU A 57 -12.95 5.50 -19.55
CA GLU A 57 -12.35 4.35 -20.22
C GLU A 57 -11.03 3.93 -19.57
N ILE A 58 -10.68 2.65 -19.68
CA ILE A 58 -9.41 2.07 -19.22
C ILE A 58 -8.73 1.40 -20.40
N TRP A 59 -7.45 1.70 -20.57
CA TRP A 59 -6.62 1.17 -21.65
C TRP A 59 -5.34 0.53 -21.12
N HIS A 60 -4.96 -0.62 -21.70
CA HIS A 60 -3.64 -1.22 -21.54
C HIS A 60 -2.95 -1.33 -22.90
N GLY A 61 -2.00 -0.44 -23.19
CA GLY A 61 -1.49 -0.24 -24.54
C GLY A 61 -2.62 0.17 -25.48
N ASP A 62 -2.82 -0.61 -26.54
CA ASP A 62 -3.87 -0.38 -27.56
C ASP A 62 -5.18 -1.13 -27.24
N LYS A 63 -5.25 -1.85 -26.11
CA LYS A 63 -6.40 -2.67 -25.72
C LYS A 63 -7.26 -1.96 -24.69
N SER A 64 -8.55 -1.79 -24.98
CA SER A 64 -9.53 -1.29 -24.00
C SER A 64 -9.92 -2.41 -23.05
N ILE A 65 -9.81 -2.15 -21.73
CA ILE A 65 -10.29 -3.05 -20.67
C ILE A 65 -11.77 -2.75 -20.45
N ARG A 66 -12.60 -3.78 -20.61
CA ARG A 66 -14.06 -3.68 -20.51
C ARG A 66 -14.61 -4.63 -19.47
N GLY A 67 -15.74 -4.26 -18.89
CA GLY A 67 -16.43 -5.06 -17.86
C GLY A 67 -17.32 -6.18 -18.43
N PRO A 68 -18.16 -6.80 -17.55
CA PRO A 68 -18.98 -7.97 -17.85
C PRO A 68 -19.99 -7.81 -18.98
N LYS A 69 -20.40 -6.59 -19.32
CA LYS A 69 -21.28 -6.35 -20.49
C LYS A 69 -20.64 -6.76 -21.81
N TYR A 70 -19.29 -6.78 -21.86
CA TYR A 70 -18.53 -7.04 -23.07
C TYR A 70 -17.72 -8.33 -23.00
N ASN A 71 -17.32 -8.75 -21.78
CA ASN A 71 -16.49 -9.92 -21.54
C ASN A 71 -17.21 -10.91 -20.63
N LEU A 72 -17.46 -12.13 -21.11
CA LEU A 72 -18.11 -13.18 -20.34
C LEU A 72 -17.27 -13.60 -19.12
N ILE A 73 -15.95 -13.59 -19.26
CA ILE A 73 -15.00 -13.92 -18.20
C ILE A 73 -14.20 -12.63 -17.88
N PRO A 74 -14.25 -12.14 -16.63
CA PRO A 74 -13.48 -10.98 -16.25
C PRO A 74 -11.97 -11.21 -16.31
N GLY A 75 -11.24 -10.15 -16.62
CA GLY A 75 -9.79 -10.15 -16.68
C GLY A 75 -9.24 -10.53 -18.06
N GLU A 76 -8.09 -9.98 -18.35
CA GLU A 76 -7.34 -10.26 -19.56
C GLU A 76 -6.17 -11.21 -19.24
N ASP A 77 -5.70 -11.98 -20.23
CA ASP A 77 -4.62 -12.94 -20.02
C ASP A 77 -3.35 -12.29 -19.47
N TYR A 78 -3.08 -11.05 -19.87
CA TYR A 78 -1.92 -10.27 -19.46
C TYR A 78 -2.09 -9.53 -18.12
N ILE A 79 -3.30 -9.56 -17.50
CA ILE A 79 -3.57 -8.95 -16.18
C ILE A 79 -3.94 -10.06 -15.20
N LYS A 80 -3.36 -10.01 -14.01
CA LYS A 80 -3.78 -10.89 -12.90
C LYS A 80 -4.11 -10.06 -11.67
N TYR A 81 -5.12 -10.51 -10.93
CA TYR A 81 -5.63 -9.85 -9.74
C TYR A 81 -5.58 -10.80 -8.55
N LEU A 82 -4.95 -10.36 -7.48
CA LEU A 82 -4.99 -11.01 -6.18
C LEU A 82 -6.04 -10.32 -5.31
N ALA A 83 -7.16 -10.96 -5.12
CA ALA A 83 -8.23 -10.50 -4.24
C ALA A 83 -7.95 -10.86 -2.77
N GLN A 84 -8.65 -10.20 -1.84
CA GLN A 84 -8.50 -10.44 -0.40
C GLN A 84 -8.96 -11.84 0.05
N ASP A 85 -9.87 -12.49 -0.68
CA ASP A 85 -10.40 -13.83 -0.40
C ASP A 85 -9.54 -14.98 -0.94
N PHE A 86 -8.41 -14.66 -1.58
CA PHE A 86 -7.40 -15.57 -2.14
C PHE A 86 -7.88 -16.52 -3.24
N ASP A 87 -9.14 -16.84 -3.35
CA ASP A 87 -9.76 -17.74 -4.35
C ASP A 87 -8.98 -19.06 -4.57
N LEU A 88 -8.42 -19.66 -3.52
CA LEU A 88 -7.73 -20.93 -3.60
C LEU A 88 -8.71 -22.10 -3.65
N MET A 89 -8.34 -23.17 -4.36
CA MET A 89 -9.08 -24.42 -4.33
C MET A 89 -8.74 -25.20 -3.08
N PRO A 90 -9.69 -25.37 -2.14
CA PRO A 90 -9.37 -25.85 -0.80
C PRO A 90 -8.96 -27.34 -0.77
N TYR A 91 -9.41 -28.14 -1.73
CA TYR A 91 -9.25 -29.60 -1.70
C TYR A 91 -8.08 -30.15 -2.51
N ILE A 92 -7.39 -29.30 -3.29
CA ILE A 92 -6.17 -29.67 -4.02
C ILE A 92 -4.94 -29.15 -3.29
N THR A 93 -3.76 -29.66 -3.66
CA THR A 93 -2.49 -29.31 -3.04
C THR A 93 -2.05 -27.88 -3.40
N VAL A 94 -1.07 -27.38 -2.65
CA VAL A 94 -0.44 -26.08 -2.91
C VAL A 94 0.18 -26.04 -4.31
N GLU A 95 0.95 -27.05 -4.70
CA GLU A 95 1.55 -27.11 -6.03
C GLU A 95 0.52 -27.17 -7.16
N GLU A 96 -0.61 -27.87 -6.93
CA GLU A 96 -1.71 -27.92 -7.88
C GLU A 96 -2.43 -26.57 -8.01
N ASN A 97 -2.61 -25.84 -6.90
CA ASN A 97 -3.16 -24.49 -6.92
C ASN A 97 -2.26 -23.53 -7.75
N VAL A 98 -0.96 -23.50 -7.48
CA VAL A 98 0.00 -22.63 -8.18
C VAL A 98 0.10 -23.02 -9.65
N GLY A 99 0.16 -24.30 -9.94
CA GLY A 99 0.31 -24.82 -11.32
C GLY A 99 -0.98 -24.93 -12.11
N LYS A 100 -2.15 -24.54 -11.57
CA LYS A 100 -3.45 -24.82 -12.17
C LYS A 100 -3.60 -24.33 -13.60
N PHE A 101 -3.18 -23.11 -13.86
CA PHE A 101 -3.33 -22.47 -15.16
C PHE A 101 -2.11 -22.64 -16.08
N LEU A 102 -1.07 -23.34 -15.61
CA LEU A 102 0.09 -23.67 -16.43
C LEU A 102 -0.20 -24.86 -17.35
N SER A 103 0.35 -24.82 -18.57
CA SER A 103 0.21 -25.88 -19.56
C SER A 103 0.69 -27.23 -19.03
N ASN A 104 -0.09 -28.28 -19.25
CA ASN A 104 0.28 -29.68 -18.94
C ASN A 104 1.11 -30.35 -20.03
N ILE A 105 1.33 -29.71 -21.17
CA ILE A 105 2.12 -30.26 -22.28
C ILE A 105 3.59 -30.37 -21.86
N TYR A 106 4.12 -29.33 -21.17
CA TYR A 106 5.52 -29.28 -20.77
C TYR A 106 5.65 -29.52 -19.24
N LYS A 107 5.47 -30.78 -18.83
CA LYS A 107 5.39 -31.15 -17.39
C LYS A 107 6.61 -30.71 -16.59
N ASP A 108 7.83 -30.85 -17.14
CA ASP A 108 9.06 -30.49 -16.42
C ASP A 108 9.17 -28.97 -16.25
N LYS A 109 8.83 -28.20 -17.30
CA LYS A 109 8.79 -26.72 -17.20
C LYS A 109 7.73 -26.27 -16.17
N LYS A 110 6.55 -26.89 -16.17
CA LYS A 110 5.52 -26.62 -15.17
C LYS A 110 6.01 -26.91 -13.77
N LYS A 111 6.62 -28.07 -13.53
CA LYS A 111 7.15 -28.46 -12.21
C LYS A 111 8.24 -27.51 -11.74
N SER A 112 9.20 -27.16 -12.61
CA SER A 112 10.26 -26.20 -12.28
C SER A 112 9.70 -24.82 -11.97
N ARG A 113 8.72 -24.35 -12.76
CA ARG A 113 8.06 -23.05 -12.53
C ARG A 113 7.33 -23.00 -11.20
N VAL A 114 6.54 -24.04 -10.87
CA VAL A 114 5.85 -24.14 -9.58
C VAL A 114 6.84 -24.17 -8.43
N ALA A 115 7.93 -24.95 -8.53
CA ALA A 115 8.94 -25.02 -7.48
C ALA A 115 9.61 -23.66 -7.23
N SER A 116 10.02 -22.94 -8.29
CA SER A 116 10.63 -21.61 -8.14
C SER A 116 9.69 -20.57 -7.51
N LEU A 117 8.39 -20.63 -7.82
CA LEU A 117 7.40 -19.73 -7.23
C LEU A 117 7.11 -20.08 -5.77
N LEU A 118 7.08 -21.37 -5.41
CA LEU A 118 6.91 -21.78 -4.02
C LEU A 118 8.13 -21.41 -3.18
N GLU A 119 9.33 -21.44 -3.74
CA GLU A 119 10.54 -20.94 -3.11
C GLU A 119 10.46 -19.42 -2.89
N LEU A 120 10.07 -18.66 -3.92
CA LEU A 120 9.88 -17.21 -3.86
C LEU A 120 8.98 -16.77 -2.69
N VAL A 121 7.90 -17.52 -2.45
CA VAL A 121 6.92 -17.20 -1.39
C VAL A 121 7.13 -18.03 -0.10
N GLU A 122 8.25 -18.73 0.03
CA GLU A 122 8.62 -19.56 1.20
C GLU A 122 7.56 -20.63 1.54
N MET A 123 7.04 -21.33 0.53
CA MET A 123 5.99 -22.35 0.67
C MET A 123 6.41 -23.73 0.13
N SER A 124 7.70 -23.95 -0.17
CA SER A 124 8.21 -25.21 -0.73
C SER A 124 7.86 -26.44 0.11
N GLU A 125 7.99 -26.36 1.44
CA GLU A 125 7.70 -27.46 2.38
C GLU A 125 6.22 -27.86 2.39
N PHE A 126 5.33 -26.92 2.01
CA PHE A 126 3.88 -27.12 2.00
C PHE A 126 3.36 -27.59 0.62
N SER A 127 4.24 -27.85 -0.37
CA SER A 127 3.86 -28.14 -1.76
C SER A 127 2.79 -29.22 -1.90
N LYS A 128 2.85 -30.27 -1.08
CA LYS A 128 1.92 -31.43 -1.07
C LYS A 128 0.74 -31.27 -0.10
N VAL A 129 0.67 -30.19 0.67
CA VAL A 129 -0.41 -29.94 1.62
C VAL A 129 -1.61 -29.36 0.85
N LYS A 130 -2.82 -29.79 1.22
CA LYS A 130 -4.06 -29.22 0.67
C LYS A 130 -4.29 -27.81 1.21
N ALA A 131 -4.74 -26.89 0.35
CA ALA A 131 -4.92 -25.49 0.71
C ALA A 131 -5.84 -25.25 1.92
N LYS A 132 -6.84 -26.09 2.15
CA LYS A 132 -7.74 -25.99 3.31
C LYS A 132 -7.05 -26.17 4.68
N TYR A 133 -5.86 -26.74 4.72
CA TYR A 133 -5.09 -26.95 5.97
C TYR A 133 -4.08 -25.84 6.24
N LEU A 134 -4.00 -24.84 5.38
CA LEU A 134 -3.09 -23.71 5.52
C LEU A 134 -3.69 -22.62 6.42
N SER A 135 -2.83 -21.92 7.16
CA SER A 135 -3.21 -20.67 7.82
C SER A 135 -3.52 -19.57 6.79
N GLY A 136 -4.22 -18.50 7.20
CA GLY A 136 -4.55 -17.37 6.31
C GLY A 136 -3.32 -16.77 5.62
N GLY A 137 -2.23 -16.51 6.36
CA GLY A 137 -1.00 -16.00 5.78
C GLY A 137 -0.28 -17.00 4.84
N GLN A 138 -0.41 -18.31 5.09
CA GLN A 138 0.06 -19.33 4.15
C GLN A 138 -0.79 -19.36 2.88
N GLN A 139 -2.11 -19.25 3.00
CA GLN A 139 -3.02 -19.16 1.86
C GLN A 139 -2.72 -17.93 1.01
N GLN A 140 -2.48 -16.78 1.64
CA GLN A 140 -2.13 -15.53 0.97
C GLN A 140 -0.84 -15.68 0.14
N ARG A 141 0.20 -16.32 0.70
CA ARG A 141 1.45 -16.59 -0.01
C ARG A 141 1.26 -17.53 -1.21
N VAL A 142 0.46 -18.58 -1.08
CA VAL A 142 0.12 -19.49 -2.19
C VAL A 142 -0.67 -18.77 -3.28
N ALA A 143 -1.63 -17.92 -2.92
CA ALA A 143 -2.39 -17.13 -3.87
C ALA A 143 -1.51 -16.15 -4.64
N LEU A 144 -0.53 -15.52 -3.96
CA LEU A 144 0.47 -14.66 -4.60
C LEU A 144 1.34 -15.44 -5.62
N ALA A 145 1.82 -16.63 -5.26
CA ALA A 145 2.54 -17.50 -6.20
C ALA A 145 1.68 -17.89 -7.41
N ARG A 146 0.39 -18.17 -7.20
CA ARG A 146 -0.54 -18.54 -8.27
C ARG A 146 -0.76 -17.41 -9.29
N VAL A 147 -0.94 -16.17 -8.85
CA VAL A 147 -1.14 -15.04 -9.77
C VAL A 147 0.14 -14.71 -10.55
N LEU A 148 1.31 -15.02 -10.01
CA LEU A 148 2.61 -14.88 -10.69
C LEU A 148 2.92 -16.00 -11.68
N ALA A 149 2.19 -17.12 -11.63
CA ALA A 149 2.53 -18.32 -12.40
C ALA A 149 2.59 -18.08 -13.92
N LEU A 150 1.68 -17.27 -14.45
CA LEU A 150 1.56 -16.96 -15.88
C LEU A 150 2.40 -15.75 -16.34
N GLU A 151 3.24 -15.18 -15.48
CA GLU A 151 4.06 -13.98 -15.78
C GLU A 151 3.24 -12.86 -16.43
N PRO A 152 2.28 -12.26 -15.71
CA PRO A 152 1.44 -11.21 -16.26
C PRO A 152 2.25 -9.96 -16.60
N GLU A 153 1.75 -9.12 -17.52
CA GLU A 153 2.32 -7.80 -17.79
C GLU A 153 1.92 -6.78 -16.70
N LEU A 154 0.72 -6.97 -16.12
CA LEU A 154 0.17 -6.14 -15.05
C LEU A 154 -0.36 -7.03 -13.91
N LEU A 155 0.12 -6.78 -12.71
CA LEU A 155 -0.30 -7.43 -11.48
C LEU A 155 -1.05 -6.44 -10.60
N LEU A 156 -2.26 -6.81 -10.19
CA LEU A 156 -3.10 -6.04 -9.28
C LEU A 156 -3.16 -6.78 -7.94
N LEU A 157 -2.74 -6.12 -6.87
CA LEU A 157 -2.64 -6.69 -5.54
C LEU A 157 -3.49 -5.89 -4.55
N ASP A 158 -4.48 -6.56 -3.94
CA ASP A 158 -5.35 -5.96 -2.92
C ASP A 158 -4.96 -6.46 -1.54
N GLU A 159 -4.23 -5.65 -0.79
CA GLU A 159 -3.66 -5.93 0.53
C GLU A 159 -2.89 -7.28 0.60
N PRO A 160 -1.91 -7.52 -0.29
CA PRO A 160 -1.32 -8.84 -0.51
C PRO A 160 -0.48 -9.38 0.67
N PHE A 161 -0.19 -8.56 1.67
CA PHE A 161 0.64 -8.95 2.82
C PHE A 161 -0.06 -8.73 4.17
N SER A 162 -1.36 -8.44 4.18
CA SER A 162 -2.11 -8.07 5.39
C SER A 162 -2.23 -9.20 6.43
N GLN A 163 -2.23 -10.48 6.00
CA GLN A 163 -2.37 -11.64 6.88
C GLN A 163 -1.03 -12.34 7.18
N ILE A 164 0.08 -11.75 6.75
CA ILE A 164 1.41 -12.33 6.93
C ILE A 164 2.07 -11.76 8.19
N ASP A 165 2.63 -12.66 9.02
CA ASP A 165 3.34 -12.28 10.23
C ASP A 165 4.46 -11.27 9.92
N SER A 166 4.60 -10.24 10.76
CA SER A 166 5.57 -9.14 10.58
C SER A 166 7.00 -9.63 10.39
N PHE A 167 7.38 -10.71 11.08
CA PHE A 167 8.71 -11.32 10.99
C PHE A 167 9.04 -11.81 9.56
N ARG A 168 8.07 -12.39 8.86
CA ARG A 168 8.24 -12.93 7.49
C ARG A 168 7.92 -11.91 6.40
N LYS A 169 7.07 -10.94 6.70
CA LYS A 169 6.54 -9.96 5.76
C LYS A 169 7.65 -9.22 5.01
N ASN A 170 8.62 -8.66 5.72
CA ASN A 170 9.70 -7.86 5.14
C ASN A 170 10.57 -8.65 4.13
N ASN A 171 10.86 -9.91 4.43
CA ASN A 171 11.66 -10.76 3.54
C ASN A 171 10.87 -11.13 2.28
N LEU A 172 9.63 -11.54 2.47
CA LEU A 172 8.73 -11.88 1.36
C LEU A 172 8.50 -10.69 0.42
N GLN A 173 8.26 -9.50 0.97
CA GLN A 173 8.09 -8.27 0.18
C GLN A 173 9.34 -8.00 -0.68
N ARG A 174 10.54 -8.04 -0.08
CA ARG A 174 11.79 -7.86 -0.82
C ARG A 174 11.92 -8.85 -1.98
N ASN A 175 11.67 -10.13 -1.73
CA ASN A 175 11.76 -11.18 -2.73
C ASN A 175 10.76 -10.96 -3.87
N VAL A 176 9.51 -10.67 -3.55
CA VAL A 176 8.44 -10.46 -4.54
C VAL A 176 8.70 -9.21 -5.37
N PHE A 177 8.99 -8.07 -4.76
CA PHE A 177 9.23 -6.83 -5.51
C PHE A 177 10.52 -6.88 -6.33
N HIS A 178 11.57 -7.59 -5.86
CA HIS A 178 12.75 -7.87 -6.66
C HIS A 178 12.40 -8.71 -7.90
N TYR A 179 11.63 -9.78 -7.71
CA TYR A 179 11.14 -10.64 -8.80
C TYR A 179 10.32 -9.84 -9.82
N LEU A 180 9.40 -8.97 -9.38
CA LEU A 180 8.60 -8.13 -10.27
C LEU A 180 9.49 -7.20 -11.12
N LYS A 181 10.50 -6.58 -10.51
CA LYS A 181 11.47 -5.73 -11.22
C LYS A 181 12.33 -6.53 -12.21
N GLU A 182 12.84 -7.69 -11.83
CA GLU A 182 13.62 -8.56 -12.71
C GLU A 182 12.80 -8.99 -13.95
N LYS A 183 11.52 -9.33 -13.73
CA LYS A 183 10.62 -9.76 -14.81
C LYS A 183 9.94 -8.61 -15.55
N GLN A 184 10.21 -7.36 -15.18
CA GLN A 184 9.57 -6.16 -15.76
C GLN A 184 8.03 -6.22 -15.71
N ILE A 185 7.48 -6.83 -14.65
CA ILE A 185 6.05 -6.89 -14.39
C ILE A 185 5.63 -5.57 -13.75
N SER A 186 4.65 -4.89 -14.33
CA SER A 186 4.02 -3.72 -13.71
C SER A 186 3.13 -4.17 -12.55
N CYS A 187 3.16 -3.45 -11.42
CA CYS A 187 2.36 -3.80 -10.26
C CYS A 187 1.58 -2.59 -9.74
N ILE A 188 0.30 -2.80 -9.43
CA ILE A 188 -0.50 -1.86 -8.65
C ILE A 188 -0.88 -2.55 -7.35
N ILE A 189 -0.45 -1.97 -6.23
CA ILE A 189 -0.75 -2.48 -4.90
C ILE A 189 -1.65 -1.52 -4.14
N ALA A 190 -2.84 -1.97 -3.75
CA ALA A 190 -3.68 -1.25 -2.79
C ALA A 190 -3.27 -1.71 -1.38
N THR A 191 -2.86 -0.77 -0.55
CA THR A 191 -2.40 -1.05 0.82
C THR A 191 -2.72 0.11 1.76
N HIS A 192 -2.77 -0.19 3.05
CA HIS A 192 -2.79 0.81 4.12
C HIS A 192 -1.45 0.86 4.89
N ASP A 193 -0.46 0.05 4.49
CA ASP A 193 0.85 -0.01 5.12
C ASP A 193 1.81 1.01 4.49
N SER A 194 2.05 2.11 5.21
CA SER A 194 2.96 3.17 4.77
C SER A 194 4.41 2.69 4.60
N ALA A 195 4.87 1.73 5.39
CA ALA A 195 6.22 1.18 5.26
C ALA A 195 6.39 0.42 3.93
N GLU A 196 5.33 -0.29 3.50
CA GLU A 196 5.30 -0.95 2.20
C GLU A 196 5.37 0.07 1.05
N VAL A 197 4.55 1.13 1.13
CA VAL A 197 4.53 2.23 0.14
C VAL A 197 5.91 2.87 0.03
N LEU A 198 6.50 3.28 1.14
CA LEU A 198 7.80 3.96 1.18
C LEU A 198 8.96 3.10 0.66
N SER A 199 8.89 1.77 0.90
CA SER A 199 10.01 0.88 0.59
C SER A 199 9.99 0.32 -0.84
N PHE A 200 8.80 0.12 -1.43
CA PHE A 200 8.68 -0.71 -2.63
C PHE A 200 7.97 -0.06 -3.81
N SER A 201 7.33 1.11 -3.65
CA SER A 201 6.69 1.77 -4.78
C SER A 201 7.60 2.81 -5.46
N ASP A 202 7.51 2.87 -6.79
CA ASP A 202 8.15 3.90 -7.60
C ASP A 202 7.31 5.18 -7.62
N GLU A 203 5.98 5.04 -7.48
CA GLU A 203 4.99 6.10 -7.51
C GLU A 203 3.83 5.73 -6.58
N THR A 204 3.20 6.73 -5.99
CA THR A 204 2.08 6.55 -5.06
C THR A 204 0.90 7.42 -5.47
N ILE A 205 -0.25 6.77 -5.57
CA ILE A 205 -1.54 7.41 -5.82
C ILE A 205 -2.27 7.50 -4.48
N VAL A 206 -2.58 8.72 -4.06
CA VAL A 206 -3.35 8.97 -2.84
C VAL A 206 -4.82 9.12 -3.18
N MET A 207 -5.64 8.27 -2.57
CA MET A 207 -7.10 8.31 -2.74
C MET A 207 -7.80 8.82 -1.50
N GLN A 208 -8.82 9.65 -1.71
CA GLN A 208 -9.74 10.10 -0.67
C GLN A 208 -11.16 10.21 -1.25
N LYS A 209 -12.15 9.59 -0.59
CA LYS A 209 -13.58 9.66 -0.97
C LYS A 209 -13.83 9.42 -2.47
N GLY A 210 -13.23 8.36 -3.00
CA GLY A 210 -13.39 7.95 -4.40
C GLY A 210 -12.64 8.78 -5.44
N LYS A 211 -11.79 9.69 -5.03
CA LYS A 211 -11.00 10.57 -5.91
C LYS A 211 -9.51 10.36 -5.70
N VAL A 212 -8.74 10.54 -6.75
CA VAL A 212 -7.29 10.72 -6.64
C VAL A 212 -7.03 12.18 -6.26
N ILE A 213 -6.32 12.40 -5.14
CA ILE A 213 -6.01 13.73 -4.62
C ILE A 213 -4.54 14.11 -4.79
N ALA A 214 -3.65 13.12 -4.96
CA ALA A 214 -2.25 13.34 -5.25
C ALA A 214 -1.65 12.11 -5.97
N ILE A 215 -0.66 12.35 -6.81
CA ILE A 215 0.20 11.34 -7.42
C ILE A 215 1.61 11.89 -7.38
N ASP A 216 2.52 11.19 -6.70
CA ASP A 216 3.93 11.56 -6.64
C ASP A 216 4.78 10.37 -6.15
N THR A 217 6.09 10.57 -6.06
CA THR A 217 6.96 9.57 -5.43
C THR A 217 6.64 9.44 -3.94
N PRO A 218 6.79 8.24 -3.34
CA PRO A 218 6.57 8.05 -1.90
C PRO A 218 7.38 9.05 -1.06
N LYS A 219 8.62 9.30 -1.47
CA LYS A 219 9.52 10.23 -0.79
C LYS A 219 8.96 11.65 -0.78
N THR A 220 8.49 12.16 -1.92
CA THR A 220 7.90 13.51 -2.01
C THR A 220 6.68 13.64 -1.13
N LEU A 221 5.77 12.64 -1.17
CA LEU A 221 4.54 12.66 -0.38
C LEU A 221 4.81 12.60 1.14
N TYR A 222 5.90 11.95 1.55
CA TYR A 222 6.33 11.88 2.94
C TYR A 222 7.04 13.17 3.39
N GLU A 223 8.04 13.64 2.64
CA GLU A 223 8.87 14.79 3.03
C GLU A 223 8.17 16.14 2.85
N LYS A 224 7.27 16.22 1.85
CA LYS A 224 6.56 17.46 1.47
C LYS A 224 5.08 17.18 1.23
N PRO A 225 4.34 16.71 2.23
CA PRO A 225 2.93 16.36 2.06
C PRO A 225 2.10 17.60 1.70
N TYR A 226 1.24 17.47 0.69
CA TYR A 226 0.38 18.55 0.22
C TYR A 226 -0.77 18.89 1.18
N SER A 227 -1.03 18.02 2.17
CA SER A 227 -2.06 18.23 3.19
C SER A 227 -1.81 17.38 4.43
N ALA A 228 -2.43 17.75 5.56
CA ALA A 228 -2.40 16.96 6.79
C ALA A 228 -2.96 15.53 6.59
N TYR A 229 -3.97 15.37 5.73
CA TYR A 229 -4.48 14.05 5.38
C TYR A 229 -3.41 13.17 4.73
N ILE A 230 -2.66 13.69 3.77
CA ILE A 230 -1.58 12.93 3.13
C ILE A 230 -0.50 12.56 4.15
N ALA A 231 -0.08 13.52 4.97
CA ALA A 231 0.91 13.28 6.01
C ALA A 231 0.45 12.19 7.00
N SER A 232 -0.81 12.22 7.42
CA SER A 232 -1.37 11.24 8.37
C SER A 232 -1.43 9.81 7.84
N LEU A 233 -1.38 9.60 6.53
CA LEU A 233 -1.29 8.26 5.94
C LEU A 233 0.07 7.59 6.19
N PHE A 234 1.10 8.38 6.50
CA PHE A 234 2.46 7.89 6.76
C PHE A 234 2.80 7.79 8.24
N GLY A 235 2.00 8.37 9.13
CA GLY A 235 2.20 8.30 10.58
C GLY A 235 1.54 9.45 11.32
N GLU A 236 1.84 9.53 12.62
CA GLU A 236 1.43 10.67 13.44
C GLU A 236 2.04 11.96 12.88
N VAL A 237 1.25 13.02 12.79
CA VAL A 237 1.70 14.32 12.28
C VAL A 237 1.16 15.46 13.15
N ASN A 238 2.03 16.40 13.46
CA ASN A 238 1.69 17.63 14.15
C ASN A 238 1.44 18.75 13.15
N GLN A 239 0.44 19.60 13.44
CA GLN A 239 0.23 20.86 12.75
C GLN A 239 0.71 21.99 13.67
N ILE A 240 1.88 22.55 13.41
CA ILE A 240 2.52 23.52 14.29
C ILE A 240 2.61 24.87 13.57
N PRO A 241 2.09 25.97 14.19
CA PRO A 241 2.27 27.30 13.65
C PRO A 241 3.75 27.65 13.53
N MET A 242 4.19 28.08 12.36
CA MET A 242 5.63 28.34 12.05
C MET A 242 6.28 29.35 13.02
N HIS A 243 5.53 30.31 13.54
CA HIS A 243 6.05 31.30 14.49
C HIS A 243 6.48 30.73 15.84
N LEU A 244 6.07 29.49 16.16
CA LEU A 244 6.48 28.75 17.38
C LEU A 244 7.79 28.00 17.17
N LEU A 245 8.23 27.82 15.92
CA LEU A 245 9.48 27.19 15.53
C LEU A 245 10.51 28.28 15.22
N ASN A 246 11.74 28.11 15.68
CA ASN A 246 12.77 29.18 15.63
C ASN A 246 13.23 29.57 14.21
N PHE A 247 12.80 28.84 13.18
CA PHE A 247 13.28 29.02 11.79
C PHE A 247 12.42 29.91 10.90
N SER A 248 11.29 30.46 11.36
CA SER A 248 10.47 31.30 10.50
C SER A 248 9.86 32.51 11.22
N ASN A 249 9.86 33.65 10.51
CA ASN A 249 9.18 34.88 10.92
C ASN A 249 7.78 35.03 10.28
N GLU A 250 7.25 33.99 9.57
CA GLU A 250 5.95 34.06 8.93
C GLU A 250 4.82 33.68 9.90
N PRO A 251 3.93 34.63 10.26
CA PRO A 251 3.01 34.46 11.41
C PRO A 251 1.77 33.63 11.18
N GLN A 252 1.45 33.15 9.96
CA GLN A 252 0.14 32.57 9.64
C GLN A 252 0.16 31.19 8.96
N THR A 253 1.30 30.58 8.72
CA THR A 253 1.40 29.27 8.10
C THR A 253 1.63 28.18 9.13
N GLU A 254 0.89 27.09 9.05
CA GLU A 254 1.13 25.86 9.82
C GLU A 254 2.09 24.96 9.05
N GLN A 255 3.01 24.36 9.76
CA GLN A 255 3.92 23.34 9.22
C GLN A 255 3.46 21.95 9.69
N LEU A 256 3.47 21.00 8.78
CA LEU A 256 3.27 19.58 9.09
C LEU A 256 4.60 19.01 9.54
N VAL A 257 4.64 18.49 10.76
CA VAL A 257 5.87 18.03 11.42
C VAL A 257 5.65 16.64 11.98
N TYR A 258 6.47 15.67 11.56
CA TYR A 258 6.43 14.33 12.15
C TYR A 258 7.11 14.31 13.53
N PRO A 259 6.75 13.38 14.43
CA PRO A 259 7.31 13.31 15.79
C PRO A 259 8.84 13.23 15.85
N HIS A 260 9.47 12.57 14.88
CA HIS A 260 10.93 12.42 14.80
C HIS A 260 11.67 13.70 14.33
N GLN A 261 10.93 14.68 13.80
CA GLN A 261 11.47 15.98 13.38
C GLN A 261 11.49 17.01 14.50
N LEU A 262 10.95 16.66 15.68
CA LEU A 262 10.98 17.49 16.87
C LEU A 262 12.02 16.97 17.87
N GLN A 263 12.71 17.86 18.52
CA GLN A 263 13.66 17.58 19.59
C GLN A 263 13.44 18.51 20.79
N ILE A 264 13.82 18.02 21.98
CA ILE A 264 13.83 18.85 23.19
C ILE A 264 15.02 19.79 23.11
N VAL A 265 14.77 21.07 23.40
CA VAL A 265 15.77 22.14 23.48
C VAL A 265 15.69 22.85 24.82
N GLU A 266 16.72 23.64 25.17
CA GLU A 266 16.74 24.38 26.44
C GLU A 266 15.67 25.47 26.49
N ASN A 267 15.35 26.10 25.34
CA ASN A 267 14.35 27.16 25.27
C ASN A 267 13.74 27.26 23.86
N SER A 268 12.43 27.36 23.75
CA SER A 268 11.69 27.66 22.54
C SER A 268 10.33 28.28 22.88
N LYS A 269 9.59 28.71 21.84
CA LYS A 269 8.22 29.19 21.99
C LYS A 269 7.20 28.04 22.09
N LEU A 270 7.60 26.82 21.73
CA LEU A 270 6.77 25.63 21.79
C LEU A 270 7.00 24.89 23.12
N GLU A 271 6.43 25.45 24.21
CA GLU A 271 6.42 24.84 25.54
C GLU A 271 5.27 23.84 25.62
N VAL A 272 5.57 22.58 25.90
CA VAL A 272 4.56 21.50 25.97
C VAL A 272 4.63 20.80 27.33
N VAL A 273 3.49 20.25 27.77
CA VAL A 273 3.38 19.46 28.99
C VAL A 273 3.18 18.00 28.62
N VAL A 274 4.04 17.11 29.10
CA VAL A 274 3.98 15.66 28.86
C VAL A 274 2.71 15.08 29.48
N LYS A 275 1.94 14.36 28.68
CA LYS A 275 0.72 13.65 29.08
C LYS A 275 0.94 12.15 29.17
N GLN A 276 1.67 11.55 28.23
CA GLN A 276 1.91 10.11 28.18
C GLN A 276 3.15 9.79 27.38
N SER A 277 3.88 8.76 27.79
CA SER A 277 5.00 8.16 27.05
C SER A 277 4.63 6.77 26.57
N TYR A 278 4.90 6.47 25.30
CA TYR A 278 4.63 5.16 24.68
C TYR A 278 5.95 4.56 24.17
N PHE A 279 6.40 3.46 24.76
CA PHE A 279 7.63 2.76 24.31
C PHE A 279 7.43 2.13 22.92
N LYS A 280 8.28 2.48 21.97
CA LYS A 280 8.26 1.99 20.58
C LYS A 280 9.45 1.09 20.22
N GLY A 281 10.18 0.60 21.20
CA GLY A 281 11.35 -0.27 21.03
C GLY A 281 12.67 0.50 21.09
N ASN A 282 12.96 1.37 20.14
CA ASN A 282 14.19 2.17 20.07
C ASN A 282 14.03 3.61 20.56
N HIS A 283 12.82 4.06 20.84
CA HIS A 283 12.48 5.39 21.36
C HIS A 283 11.15 5.34 22.08
N TYR A 284 10.80 6.46 22.72
CA TYR A 284 9.46 6.72 23.24
C TYR A 284 8.75 7.74 22.32
N LEU A 285 7.52 7.45 21.93
CA LEU A 285 6.62 8.45 21.38
C LEU A 285 5.96 9.18 22.56
N ILE A 286 6.23 10.46 22.68
CA ILE A 286 5.70 11.29 23.76
C ILE A 286 4.46 12.03 23.26
N GLU A 287 3.34 11.80 23.95
CA GLU A 287 2.13 12.60 23.79
C GLU A 287 2.21 13.77 24.77
N SER A 288 2.10 14.98 24.27
CA SER A 288 2.16 16.21 25.06
C SER A 288 1.07 17.18 24.65
N ILE A 289 0.85 18.21 25.46
CA ILE A 289 -0.17 19.22 25.23
C ILE A 289 0.50 20.58 25.10
N PHE A 290 0.20 21.27 23.99
CA PHE A 290 0.45 22.69 23.79
C PHE A 290 -0.88 23.44 23.78
N LYS A 291 -1.15 24.23 24.82
CA LYS A 291 -2.46 24.88 25.02
C LYS A 291 -3.58 23.82 25.04
N ASN A 292 -4.37 23.71 23.95
CA ASN A 292 -5.45 22.71 23.81
C ASN A 292 -5.16 21.67 22.70
N ASN A 293 -4.00 21.73 22.08
CA ASN A 293 -3.63 20.83 20.96
C ASN A 293 -2.67 19.76 21.45
N THR A 294 -2.86 18.54 20.97
CA THR A 294 -1.91 17.44 21.19
C THR A 294 -0.70 17.62 20.27
N VAL A 295 0.49 17.45 20.82
CA VAL A 295 1.76 17.45 20.08
C VAL A 295 2.50 16.16 20.41
N PHE A 296 2.89 15.43 19.38
CA PHE A 296 3.67 14.20 19.49
C PHE A 296 5.13 14.47 19.12
N PHE A 297 6.07 13.91 19.88
CA PHE A 297 7.50 13.94 19.54
C PHE A 297 8.20 12.66 19.98
N ASN A 298 9.33 12.33 19.35
CA ASN A 298 10.14 11.19 19.74
C ASN A 298 11.21 11.61 20.74
N ASN A 299 11.39 10.77 21.79
CA ASN A 299 12.45 10.96 22.77
C ASN A 299 13.17 9.63 23.05
N PRO A 300 14.51 9.62 23.23
CA PRO A 300 15.25 8.39 23.57
C PRO A 300 14.86 7.78 24.93
N PHE A 301 14.41 8.62 25.85
CA PHE A 301 14.09 8.27 27.24
C PHE A 301 12.61 8.48 27.55
N ASP A 302 12.13 7.75 28.56
CA ASP A 302 10.83 7.98 29.16
C ASP A 302 10.79 9.37 29.82
N LEU A 303 9.61 10.01 29.80
CA LEU A 303 9.37 11.29 30.46
C LEU A 303 8.19 11.14 31.42
N GLU A 304 8.35 11.71 32.61
CA GLU A 304 7.29 11.70 33.62
C GLU A 304 6.10 12.58 33.21
N LEU A 305 4.90 12.14 33.60
CA LEU A 305 3.67 12.90 33.41
C LEU A 305 3.78 14.28 34.07
N GLY A 306 3.38 15.32 33.36
CA GLY A 306 3.43 16.71 33.83
C GLY A 306 4.79 17.40 33.63
N THR A 307 5.80 16.71 33.12
CA THR A 307 7.08 17.33 32.76
C THR A 307 6.85 18.41 31.69
N ILE A 308 7.42 19.58 31.89
CA ILE A 308 7.41 20.67 30.92
C ILE A 308 8.69 20.56 30.09
N VAL A 309 8.56 20.58 28.77
CA VAL A 309 9.68 20.59 27.83
C VAL A 309 9.45 21.61 26.72
N TYR A 310 10.55 22.09 26.14
CA TYR A 310 10.54 23.02 25.02
C TYR A 310 10.96 22.26 23.75
N LEU A 311 10.18 22.37 22.68
CA LEU A 311 10.41 21.65 21.44
C LEU A 311 10.81 22.58 20.30
N ASP A 312 11.70 22.09 19.44
CA ASP A 312 12.04 22.75 18.19
C ASP A 312 12.35 21.70 17.11
N LEU A 313 12.46 22.13 15.86
CA LEU A 313 12.83 21.24 14.76
C LEU A 313 14.26 20.70 14.93
N VAL A 314 14.45 19.47 14.53
CA VAL A 314 15.78 18.88 14.36
C VAL A 314 16.47 19.59 13.21
N VAL A 315 17.67 20.17 13.45
CA VAL A 315 18.49 20.87 12.45
C VAL A 315 19.25 19.90 11.57
#